data_cd4715030b794ff6415c15dbe1c495f8
#
_entry.id   cd4715030b794ff6415c15dbe1c495f8
#
_cell.length_a   1.000
_cell.length_b   1.000
_cell.length_c   1.000
_cell.angle_alpha   90.00
_cell.angle_beta   90.00
_cell.angle_gamma   90.00
#
_symmetry.space_group_name_H-M   'P 1'
#
loop_
_entity.id
_entity.type
_entity.pdbx_description
1 polymer ?
#
loop_
_entity_poly.entity_id
_entity_poly.type
_entity_poly.pdbx_seq_one_letter_code
_entity_poly.pdbx_strand_id
1 'polypeptide(L)'
;MKDNKNQSKILNSKINDFKSQLTDAIEECNAVYITSHKDPDFDAIASMGAMGLICKKLKKSPYLVIDEEDFKNLKQREHDMFDKIKDKFVLINMDDYNNNKLENSLLIVVDVNKTFRTPFKNNYKDFKNVVIIDHHKPDEDTINSKVKLITEDSSSCSELLYWLLKKYHVNPSVSDYYKFLLVGIYLDTDKKNKNLFPSTYECMHELSEKLTEEEENEVESYFSHEWEEDMKLNRLKSKTIWKTLRYGISIGNDETYTKVDVARLADDLLKYVCEASIVCGKNEKGSYYVSARSNRGNVDIAYLMHELGNGNGGGNMSSAACEVFVDADNKEEEKRILYDKILKLIYLKKWSWCLKNKIY
;
A
#
# COMPACT_ATOMS: atom_id res chain seq x y z
N MET A 1 -14.89 -19.08 -16.09
CA MET A 1 -16.20 -18.56 -15.60
C MET A 1 -16.77 -19.33 -14.38
N LYS A 2 -16.59 -20.65 -14.23
CA LYS A 2 -17.09 -21.37 -13.03
C LYS A 2 -16.26 -21.06 -11.76
N ASP A 3 -14.95 -20.86 -11.89
CA ASP A 3 -14.08 -20.56 -10.74
C ASP A 3 -14.36 -19.16 -10.15
N ASN A 4 -14.64 -18.17 -10.99
CA ASN A 4 -14.89 -16.79 -10.56
C ASN A 4 -16.18 -16.65 -9.70
N LYS A 5 -17.27 -17.37 -10.05
CA LYS A 5 -18.50 -17.39 -9.23
C LYS A 5 -18.33 -18.08 -7.89
N ASN A 6 -17.35 -18.96 -7.78
CA ASN A 6 -17.08 -19.68 -6.53
C ASN A 6 -16.33 -18.78 -5.53
N GLN A 7 -15.42 -17.95 -6.02
CA GLN A 7 -14.61 -17.04 -5.18
C GLN A 7 -15.47 -15.96 -4.49
N SER A 8 -16.35 -15.27 -5.23
CA SER A 8 -17.29 -14.29 -4.64
C SER A 8 -18.24 -14.95 -3.61
N LYS A 9 -18.62 -16.21 -3.81
CA LYS A 9 -19.44 -16.94 -2.83
C LYS A 9 -18.66 -17.27 -1.55
N ILE A 10 -17.38 -17.64 -1.69
CA ILE A 10 -16.50 -17.93 -0.56
C ILE A 10 -16.30 -16.67 0.29
N LEU A 11 -15.96 -15.53 -0.34
CA LEU A 11 -15.81 -14.26 0.35
C LEU A 11 -17.10 -13.86 1.08
N ASN A 12 -18.25 -13.98 0.42
CA ASN A 12 -19.55 -13.65 1.00
C ASN A 12 -19.89 -14.54 2.22
N SER A 13 -19.52 -15.83 2.20
CA SER A 13 -19.69 -16.72 3.35
C SER A 13 -18.81 -16.27 4.53
N LYS A 14 -17.51 -16.01 4.28
CA LYS A 14 -16.58 -15.51 5.30
C LYS A 14 -17.10 -14.24 5.96
N ILE A 15 -17.62 -13.29 5.17
CA ILE A 15 -18.18 -12.03 5.67
C ILE A 15 -19.43 -12.26 6.52
N ASN A 16 -20.32 -13.18 6.12
CA ASN A 16 -21.53 -13.49 6.91
C ASN A 16 -21.17 -14.10 8.26
N ASP A 17 -20.26 -15.05 8.30
CA ASP A 17 -19.80 -15.72 9.53
C ASP A 17 -19.11 -14.72 10.47
N PHE A 18 -18.29 -13.83 9.90
CA PHE A 18 -17.59 -12.78 10.64
C PHE A 18 -18.54 -11.71 11.20
N LYS A 19 -19.60 -11.35 10.48
CA LYS A 19 -20.58 -10.34 10.90
C LYS A 19 -21.17 -10.63 12.27
N SER A 20 -21.57 -11.88 12.53
CA SER A 20 -22.15 -12.27 13.83
C SER A 20 -21.12 -12.06 14.95
N GLN A 21 -19.91 -12.57 14.77
CA GLN A 21 -18.83 -12.47 15.75
C GLN A 21 -18.43 -11.00 16.02
N LEU A 22 -18.40 -10.17 14.98
CA LEU A 22 -18.11 -8.73 15.08
C LEU A 22 -19.23 -8.01 15.86
N THR A 23 -20.50 -8.35 15.59
CA THR A 23 -21.64 -7.76 16.32
C THR A 23 -21.53 -8.07 17.79
N ASP A 24 -21.37 -9.32 18.18
CA ASP A 24 -21.25 -9.75 19.56
C ASP A 24 -20.09 -9.03 20.28
N ALA A 25 -18.90 -8.96 19.62
CA ALA A 25 -17.73 -8.27 20.18
C ALA A 25 -17.99 -6.78 20.43
N ILE A 26 -18.70 -6.10 19.51
CA ILE A 26 -19.03 -4.67 19.66
C ILE A 26 -20.11 -4.45 20.74
N GLU A 27 -21.12 -5.30 20.80
CA GLU A 27 -22.20 -5.15 21.77
C GLU A 27 -21.74 -5.40 23.21
N GLU A 28 -20.83 -6.35 23.40
CA GLU A 28 -20.32 -6.75 24.72
C GLU A 28 -19.31 -5.78 25.34
N CYS A 29 -18.78 -4.79 24.61
CA CYS A 29 -17.77 -3.88 25.12
C CYS A 29 -18.34 -2.53 25.56
N ASN A 30 -17.63 -1.83 26.46
CA ASN A 30 -18.00 -0.48 26.91
C ASN A 30 -17.50 0.59 25.92
N ALA A 31 -16.32 0.39 25.33
CA ALA A 31 -15.73 1.32 24.38
C ALA A 31 -15.10 0.57 23.21
N VAL A 32 -15.07 1.21 22.04
CA VAL A 32 -14.45 0.70 20.82
C VAL A 32 -13.34 1.64 20.39
N TYR A 33 -12.16 1.08 20.17
CA TYR A 33 -11.01 1.76 19.58
C TYR A 33 -10.75 1.14 18.22
N ILE A 34 -10.57 1.97 17.19
CA ILE A 34 -10.26 1.54 15.82
C ILE A 34 -8.90 2.10 15.45
N THR A 35 -8.02 1.26 14.94
CA THR A 35 -6.69 1.64 14.48
C THR A 35 -6.32 0.89 13.21
N SER A 36 -5.26 1.34 12.55
CA SER A 36 -4.65 0.72 11.38
C SER A 36 -3.14 0.54 11.55
N HIS A 37 -2.43 0.36 10.45
CA HIS A 37 -0.97 0.38 10.47
C HIS A 37 -0.40 1.78 10.70
N LYS A 38 0.90 1.85 11.07
CA LYS A 38 1.67 3.08 11.11
C LYS A 38 1.80 3.65 9.70
N ASP A 39 1.90 4.97 9.61
CA ASP A 39 1.89 5.68 8.33
C ASP A 39 0.67 5.26 7.48
N PRO A 40 -0.58 5.47 7.96
CA PRO A 40 -1.77 4.96 7.31
C PRO A 40 -1.97 5.60 5.94
N ASP A 41 -2.19 4.77 4.95
CA ASP A 41 -2.52 5.16 3.59
C ASP A 41 -4.04 5.31 3.37
N PHE A 42 -4.46 5.51 2.13
CA PHE A 42 -5.86 5.72 1.80
C PHE A 42 -6.75 4.51 2.14
N ASP A 43 -6.24 3.27 1.97
CA ASP A 43 -7.03 2.08 2.30
C ASP A 43 -7.25 1.96 3.81
N ALA A 44 -6.20 2.19 4.59
CA ALA A 44 -6.26 2.22 6.05
C ALA A 44 -7.24 3.28 6.56
N ILE A 45 -7.12 4.53 6.06
CA ILE A 45 -7.94 5.66 6.48
C ILE A 45 -9.42 5.44 6.12
N ALA A 46 -9.72 5.03 4.90
CA ALA A 46 -11.06 4.72 4.44
C ALA A 46 -11.70 3.58 5.27
N SER A 47 -10.91 2.54 5.55
CA SER A 47 -11.31 1.40 6.36
C SER A 47 -11.63 1.78 7.80
N MET A 48 -10.82 2.63 8.43
CA MET A 48 -11.12 3.17 9.78
C MET A 48 -12.46 3.91 9.81
N GLY A 49 -12.71 4.77 8.84
CA GLY A 49 -13.95 5.51 8.70
C GLY A 49 -15.17 4.61 8.49
N ALA A 50 -15.08 3.65 7.57
CA ALA A 50 -16.15 2.70 7.27
C ALA A 50 -16.48 1.81 8.49
N MET A 51 -15.46 1.33 9.21
CA MET A 51 -15.66 0.57 10.44
C MET A 51 -16.33 1.41 11.52
N GLY A 52 -15.95 2.68 11.61
CA GLY A 52 -16.59 3.63 12.51
C GLY A 52 -18.10 3.79 12.25
N LEU A 53 -18.53 3.80 10.98
CA LEU A 53 -19.95 3.83 10.62
C LEU A 53 -20.70 2.56 11.06
N ILE A 54 -20.07 1.39 10.96
CA ILE A 54 -20.64 0.12 11.44
C ILE A 54 -20.83 0.19 12.96
N CYS A 55 -19.84 0.68 13.71
CA CYS A 55 -19.96 0.87 15.16
C CYS A 55 -21.14 1.79 15.52
N LYS A 56 -21.28 2.92 14.81
CA LYS A 56 -22.42 3.83 15.02
C LYS A 56 -23.76 3.17 14.72
N LYS A 57 -23.85 2.34 13.68
CA LYS A 57 -25.05 1.56 13.38
C LYS A 57 -25.43 0.65 14.53
N LEU A 58 -24.42 0.09 15.22
CA LEU A 58 -24.57 -0.73 16.42
C LEU A 58 -24.64 0.11 17.72
N LYS A 59 -24.91 1.42 17.60
CA LYS A 59 -25.10 2.38 18.73
C LYS A 59 -23.85 2.52 19.62
N LYS A 60 -22.65 2.32 19.08
CA LYS A 60 -21.37 2.60 19.75
C LYS A 60 -20.71 3.82 19.12
N SER A 61 -20.07 4.64 19.95
CA SER A 61 -19.26 5.77 19.51
C SER A 61 -17.79 5.37 19.58
N PRO A 62 -17.16 5.01 18.46
CA PRO A 62 -15.77 4.58 18.47
C PRO A 62 -14.80 5.76 18.55
N TYR A 63 -13.62 5.49 19.11
CA TYR A 63 -12.43 6.33 19.01
C TYR A 63 -11.57 5.84 17.86
N LEU A 64 -11.15 6.75 16.98
CA LEU A 64 -10.12 6.45 15.98
C LEU A 64 -8.75 6.75 16.61
N VAL A 65 -7.83 5.80 16.56
CA VAL A 65 -6.52 5.91 17.20
C VAL A 65 -5.44 5.94 16.14
N ILE A 66 -4.66 7.03 16.13
CA ILE A 66 -3.47 7.20 15.29
C ILE A 66 -2.35 7.80 16.14
N ASP A 67 -1.10 7.41 15.90
CA ASP A 67 0.02 8.03 16.59
C ASP A 67 0.25 9.46 16.10
N GLU A 68 0.71 10.34 16.98
CA GLU A 68 0.91 11.77 16.63
C GLU A 68 1.97 11.94 15.52
N GLU A 69 3.01 11.10 15.54
CA GLU A 69 4.05 11.11 14.52
C GLU A 69 3.49 10.63 13.16
N ASP A 70 2.74 9.53 13.15
CA ASP A 70 2.10 9.00 11.95
C ASP A 70 1.13 10.04 11.36
N PHE A 71 0.35 10.74 12.21
CA PHE A 71 -0.55 11.80 11.75
C PHE A 71 0.19 12.98 11.14
N LYS A 72 1.32 13.40 11.70
CA LYS A 72 2.15 14.50 11.17
C LYS A 72 2.83 14.15 9.83
N ASN A 73 3.08 12.87 9.61
CA ASN A 73 3.75 12.38 8.40
C ASN A 73 2.78 12.15 7.22
N LEU A 74 1.47 12.25 7.43
CA LEU A 74 0.49 12.13 6.36
C LEU A 74 0.73 13.19 5.29
N LYS A 75 0.55 12.82 4.03
CA LYS A 75 0.53 13.77 2.92
C LYS A 75 -0.77 14.58 2.95
N GLN A 76 -0.79 15.73 2.27
CA GLN A 76 -1.94 16.63 2.28
C GLN A 76 -3.27 15.94 1.97
N ARG A 77 -3.32 15.05 0.98
CA ARG A 77 -4.55 14.35 0.59
C ARG A 77 -5.02 13.29 1.58
N GLU A 78 -4.09 12.65 2.26
CA GLU A 78 -4.38 11.75 3.39
C GLU A 78 -4.92 12.56 4.56
N HIS A 79 -4.34 13.74 4.85
CA HIS A 79 -4.89 14.69 5.81
C HIS A 79 -6.30 15.12 5.44
N ASP A 80 -6.55 15.51 4.19
CA ASP A 80 -7.86 15.96 3.73
C ASP A 80 -8.93 14.86 3.89
N MET A 81 -8.58 13.60 3.59
CA MET A 81 -9.44 12.45 3.82
C MET A 81 -9.70 12.24 5.32
N PHE A 82 -8.65 12.31 6.13
CA PHE A 82 -8.76 12.15 7.58
C PHE A 82 -9.61 13.25 8.22
N ASP A 83 -9.46 14.49 7.78
CA ASP A 83 -10.23 15.64 8.25
C ASP A 83 -11.72 15.44 8.03
N LYS A 84 -12.12 14.96 6.87
CA LYS A 84 -13.53 14.63 6.59
C LYS A 84 -14.06 13.46 7.44
N ILE A 85 -13.19 12.52 7.80
CA ILE A 85 -13.57 11.38 8.68
C ILE A 85 -13.66 11.82 10.13
N LYS A 86 -12.71 12.60 10.65
CA LYS A 86 -12.66 13.05 12.04
C LYS A 86 -13.87 13.91 12.43
N ASP A 87 -14.50 14.60 11.48
CA ASP A 87 -15.75 15.34 11.73
C ASP A 87 -16.90 14.45 12.26
N LYS A 88 -16.80 13.15 12.02
CA LYS A 88 -17.78 12.16 12.45
C LYS A 88 -17.38 11.38 13.70
N PHE A 89 -16.09 11.33 14.02
CA PHE A 89 -15.54 10.46 15.07
C PHE A 89 -14.55 11.22 15.95
N VAL A 90 -14.36 10.75 17.19
CA VAL A 90 -13.32 11.26 18.06
C VAL A 90 -11.99 10.66 17.67
N LEU A 91 -11.06 11.50 17.23
CA LEU A 91 -9.68 11.11 16.97
C LEU A 91 -8.85 11.31 18.23
N ILE A 92 -8.08 10.30 18.61
CA ILE A 92 -7.15 10.34 19.76
C ILE A 92 -5.79 9.79 19.35
N ASN A 93 -4.75 10.25 20.04
CA ASN A 93 -3.40 9.69 19.92
C ASN A 93 -3.16 8.62 21.01
N MET A 94 -1.96 8.01 20.99
CA MET A 94 -1.60 6.98 21.97
C MET A 94 -1.46 7.52 23.39
N ASP A 95 -1.08 8.77 23.57
CA ASP A 95 -1.00 9.39 24.89
C ASP A 95 -2.39 9.62 25.49
N ASP A 96 -3.34 10.10 24.66
CA ASP A 96 -4.74 10.25 25.07
C ASP A 96 -5.35 8.89 25.44
N TYR A 97 -5.06 7.85 24.64
CA TYR A 97 -5.49 6.49 24.97
C TYR A 97 -4.91 6.02 26.31
N ASN A 98 -3.61 6.14 26.51
CA ASN A 98 -2.93 5.67 27.72
C ASN A 98 -3.42 6.37 28.99
N ASN A 99 -3.76 7.66 28.88
CA ASN A 99 -4.24 8.47 30.00
C ASN A 99 -5.73 8.22 30.32
N ASN A 100 -6.53 7.83 29.34
CA ASN A 100 -8.00 7.78 29.45
C ASN A 100 -8.60 6.44 29.00
N LYS A 101 -7.81 5.36 28.95
CA LYS A 101 -8.31 4.05 28.51
C LYS A 101 -9.47 3.56 29.37
N LEU A 102 -10.50 3.06 28.71
CA LEU A 102 -11.71 2.54 29.34
C LEU A 102 -11.61 1.02 29.53
N GLU A 103 -12.06 0.56 30.69
CA GLU A 103 -12.15 -0.88 30.98
C GLU A 103 -13.18 -1.57 30.07
N ASN A 104 -13.01 -2.87 29.86
CA ASN A 104 -13.87 -3.68 29.01
C ASN A 104 -14.00 -3.13 27.59
N SER A 105 -12.88 -2.70 27.00
CA SER A 105 -12.83 -2.13 25.66
C SER A 105 -12.50 -3.18 24.59
N LEU A 106 -12.90 -2.85 23.37
CA LEU A 106 -12.62 -3.59 22.14
C LEU A 106 -11.63 -2.81 21.29
N LEU A 107 -10.59 -3.47 20.80
CA LEU A 107 -9.73 -2.95 19.74
C LEU A 107 -10.13 -3.57 18.40
N ILE A 108 -10.38 -2.74 17.41
CA ILE A 108 -10.57 -3.14 16.02
C ILE A 108 -9.38 -2.66 15.22
N VAL A 109 -8.67 -3.59 14.59
CA VAL A 109 -7.50 -3.34 13.75
C VAL A 109 -7.90 -3.56 12.30
N VAL A 110 -7.74 -2.54 11.46
CA VAL A 110 -8.06 -2.60 10.03
C VAL A 110 -6.80 -2.44 9.20
N ASP A 111 -6.75 -3.13 8.07
CA ASP A 111 -5.70 -3.04 7.05
C ASP A 111 -4.30 -3.40 7.55
N VAL A 112 -4.23 -4.16 8.60
CA VAL A 112 -2.98 -4.73 9.13
C VAL A 112 -3.26 -5.90 10.05
N ASN A 113 -2.41 -6.92 10.01
CA ASN A 113 -2.51 -8.06 10.92
C ASN A 113 -1.24 -8.28 11.77
N LYS A 114 -0.29 -7.30 11.78
CA LYS A 114 0.98 -7.39 12.51
C LYS A 114 1.04 -6.45 13.69
N THR A 115 1.44 -6.96 14.87
CA THR A 115 1.53 -6.18 16.09
C THR A 115 2.46 -4.98 15.98
N PHE A 116 3.66 -5.20 15.45
CA PHE A 116 4.71 -4.17 15.37
C PHE A 116 4.41 -3.05 14.36
N ARG A 117 3.46 -3.28 13.44
CA ARG A 117 3.03 -2.29 12.45
C ARG A 117 1.90 -1.38 12.92
N THR A 118 1.36 -1.58 14.12
CA THR A 118 0.30 -0.73 14.68
C THR A 118 0.83 0.18 15.79
N PRO A 119 0.15 1.27 16.12
CA PRO A 119 0.50 2.12 17.26
C PRO A 119 0.51 1.36 18.59
N PHE A 120 -0.35 0.38 18.75
CA PHE A 120 -0.50 -0.38 20.00
C PHE A 120 0.64 -1.34 20.32
N LYS A 121 1.42 -1.79 19.33
CA LYS A 121 2.55 -2.71 19.49
C LYS A 121 2.21 -3.91 20.40
N ASN A 122 2.62 -3.86 21.67
CA ASN A 122 2.45 -4.94 22.65
C ASN A 122 1.22 -4.74 23.58
N ASN A 123 0.48 -3.64 23.45
CA ASN A 123 -0.61 -3.27 24.36
C ASN A 123 -1.96 -3.95 24.04
N TYR A 124 -1.97 -4.95 23.15
CA TYR A 124 -3.19 -5.72 22.81
C TYR A 124 -3.82 -6.44 24.01
N LYS A 125 -3.01 -6.77 25.02
CA LYS A 125 -3.46 -7.47 26.23
C LYS A 125 -4.37 -6.62 27.11
N ASP A 126 -4.37 -5.32 26.89
CA ASP A 126 -5.20 -4.36 27.63
C ASP A 126 -6.68 -4.42 27.20
N PHE A 127 -6.96 -5.03 26.07
CA PHE A 127 -8.32 -5.14 25.54
C PHE A 127 -8.98 -6.46 25.92
N LYS A 128 -10.26 -6.40 26.21
CA LYS A 128 -11.08 -7.62 26.44
C LYS A 128 -11.10 -8.50 25.20
N ASN A 129 -11.28 -7.88 24.04
CA ASN A 129 -11.29 -8.52 22.74
C ASN A 129 -10.53 -7.67 21.71
N VAL A 130 -9.95 -8.35 20.73
CA VAL A 130 -9.34 -7.72 19.55
C VAL A 130 -10.05 -8.28 18.32
N VAL A 131 -10.39 -7.43 17.36
CA VAL A 131 -10.95 -7.78 16.07
C VAL A 131 -9.96 -7.37 14.98
N ILE A 132 -9.77 -8.20 13.95
CA ILE A 132 -8.89 -7.91 12.82
C ILE A 132 -9.67 -8.02 11.52
N ILE A 133 -9.54 -7.01 10.67
CA ILE A 133 -10.06 -7.00 9.30
C ILE A 133 -8.91 -6.62 8.38
N ASP A 134 -8.45 -7.57 7.56
CA ASP A 134 -7.26 -7.36 6.75
C ASP A 134 -7.25 -8.25 5.50
N HIS A 135 -6.64 -7.76 4.42
CA HIS A 135 -6.48 -8.48 3.17
C HIS A 135 -5.04 -9.02 2.95
N HIS A 136 -4.13 -8.66 3.83
CA HIS A 136 -2.74 -9.10 3.75
C HIS A 136 -2.57 -10.55 4.24
N LYS A 137 -1.59 -11.24 3.65
CA LYS A 137 -1.25 -12.61 4.02
C LYS A 137 -0.86 -12.72 5.50
N PRO A 138 -1.50 -13.62 6.27
CA PRO A 138 -1.08 -13.88 7.65
C PRO A 138 0.22 -14.69 7.70
N ASP A 139 0.99 -14.52 8.79
CA ASP A 139 2.19 -15.30 9.12
C ASP A 139 2.34 -15.46 10.64
N GLU A 140 3.55 -15.81 11.10
CA GLU A 140 3.86 -16.07 12.52
C GLU A 140 3.64 -14.84 13.42
N ASP A 141 3.84 -13.63 12.88
CA ASP A 141 3.68 -12.36 13.60
C ASP A 141 2.23 -11.84 13.59
N THR A 142 1.30 -12.63 13.05
CA THR A 142 -0.11 -12.24 12.98
C THR A 142 -0.70 -12.09 14.39
N ILE A 143 -1.40 -10.97 14.62
CA ILE A 143 -2.08 -10.69 15.88
C ILE A 143 -2.98 -11.85 16.25
N ASN A 144 -2.82 -12.39 17.46
CA ASN A 144 -3.65 -13.47 17.95
C ASN A 144 -5.05 -12.94 18.33
N SER A 145 -6.01 -13.18 17.47
CA SER A 145 -7.43 -12.81 17.69
C SER A 145 -8.35 -13.98 17.37
N LYS A 146 -9.43 -14.13 18.16
CA LYS A 146 -10.50 -15.08 17.90
C LYS A 146 -11.49 -14.55 16.86
N VAL A 147 -11.66 -13.23 16.77
CA VAL A 147 -12.59 -12.58 15.85
C VAL A 147 -11.78 -11.89 14.75
N LYS A 148 -11.70 -12.53 13.59
CA LYS A 148 -10.88 -12.04 12.49
C LYS A 148 -11.46 -12.34 11.12
N LEU A 149 -11.37 -11.38 10.21
CA LEU A 149 -11.59 -11.51 8.78
C LEU A 149 -10.28 -11.19 8.07
N ILE A 150 -9.41 -12.18 7.92
CA ILE A 150 -8.16 -12.06 7.18
C ILE A 150 -8.28 -12.94 5.93
N THR A 151 -8.16 -12.33 4.75
CA THR A 151 -8.34 -13.07 3.50
C THR A 151 -7.64 -12.42 2.33
N GLU A 152 -6.86 -13.20 1.59
CA GLU A 152 -6.22 -12.80 0.33
C GLU A 152 -7.21 -12.84 -0.87
N ASP A 153 -8.50 -13.16 -0.65
CA ASP A 153 -9.54 -13.18 -1.67
C ASP A 153 -10.19 -11.81 -1.91
N SER A 154 -9.64 -10.74 -1.33
CA SER A 154 -10.07 -9.35 -1.49
C SER A 154 -8.90 -8.49 -1.94
N SER A 155 -9.17 -7.48 -2.74
CA SER A 155 -8.13 -6.58 -3.27
C SER A 155 -7.59 -5.60 -2.22
N SER A 156 -8.42 -5.25 -1.23
CA SER A 156 -8.13 -4.23 -0.22
C SER A 156 -8.99 -4.43 1.03
N CYS A 157 -8.63 -3.78 2.11
CA CYS A 157 -9.46 -3.71 3.31
C CYS A 157 -10.74 -2.89 3.05
N SER A 158 -10.67 -1.84 2.23
CA SER A 158 -11.82 -1.05 1.78
C SER A 158 -12.87 -1.90 1.08
N GLU A 159 -12.48 -2.88 0.25
CA GLU A 159 -13.43 -3.83 -0.34
C GLU A 159 -14.14 -4.64 0.74
N LEU A 160 -13.40 -5.17 1.74
CA LEU A 160 -13.99 -5.93 2.85
C LEU A 160 -14.98 -5.07 3.65
N LEU A 161 -14.62 -3.82 3.94
CA LEU A 161 -15.47 -2.89 4.68
C LEU A 161 -16.70 -2.48 3.87
N TYR A 162 -16.60 -2.32 2.56
CA TYR A 162 -17.77 -2.09 1.70
C TYR A 162 -18.81 -3.23 1.81
N TRP A 163 -18.36 -4.48 1.70
CA TRP A 163 -19.25 -5.63 1.83
C TRP A 163 -19.85 -5.73 3.22
N LEU A 164 -19.10 -5.39 4.28
CA LEU A 164 -19.61 -5.32 5.65
C LEU A 164 -20.66 -4.21 5.80
N LEU A 165 -20.44 -3.00 5.28
CA LEU A 165 -21.44 -1.92 5.29
C LEU A 165 -22.77 -2.38 4.66
N LYS A 166 -22.71 -3.09 3.52
CA LYS A 166 -23.91 -3.68 2.91
C LYS A 166 -24.61 -4.66 3.83
N LYS A 167 -23.87 -5.56 4.49
CA LYS A 167 -24.43 -6.56 5.42
C LYS A 167 -25.08 -5.93 6.65
N TYR A 168 -24.56 -4.80 7.11
CA TYR A 168 -25.15 -4.05 8.23
C TYR A 168 -26.25 -3.06 7.78
N HIS A 169 -26.56 -3.00 6.48
CA HIS A 169 -27.48 -2.02 5.91
C HIS A 169 -27.11 -0.58 6.32
N VAL A 170 -25.82 -0.27 6.29
CA VAL A 170 -25.29 1.06 6.49
C VAL A 170 -25.22 1.75 5.13
N ASN A 171 -26.00 2.79 4.97
CA ASN A 171 -25.89 3.70 3.84
C ASN A 171 -25.30 5.00 4.37
N PRO A 172 -24.03 5.31 4.05
CA PRO A 172 -23.44 6.59 4.42
C PRO A 172 -24.33 7.73 3.92
N SER A 173 -24.64 8.68 4.79
CA SER A 173 -25.44 9.84 4.43
C SER A 173 -24.67 10.87 3.60
N VAL A 174 -23.38 10.65 3.42
CA VAL A 174 -22.44 11.49 2.66
C VAL A 174 -21.72 10.60 1.68
N SER A 175 -21.71 10.96 0.42
CA SER A 175 -21.01 10.25 -0.66
C SER A 175 -19.50 10.10 -0.44
N ASP A 176 -18.90 10.97 0.39
CA ASP A 176 -17.46 10.92 0.72
C ASP A 176 -16.97 9.53 1.12
N TYR A 177 -17.75 8.77 1.92
CA TYR A 177 -17.31 7.43 2.31
C TYR A 177 -17.28 6.44 1.15
N TYR A 178 -18.16 6.59 0.16
CA TYR A 178 -18.09 5.77 -1.05
C TYR A 178 -16.87 6.14 -1.89
N LYS A 179 -16.56 7.45 -2.00
CA LYS A 179 -15.32 7.94 -2.64
C LYS A 179 -14.08 7.38 -1.96
N PHE A 180 -14.01 7.46 -0.62
CA PHE A 180 -12.84 7.01 0.13
C PHE A 180 -12.60 5.51 -0.01
N LEU A 181 -13.65 4.69 0.05
CA LEU A 181 -13.53 3.26 -0.19
C LEU A 181 -13.03 2.96 -1.61
N LEU A 182 -13.53 3.70 -2.61
CA LEU A 182 -13.07 3.55 -3.99
C LEU A 182 -11.60 3.97 -4.15
N VAL A 183 -11.17 5.05 -3.45
CA VAL A 183 -9.76 5.48 -3.41
C VAL A 183 -8.87 4.38 -2.79
N GLY A 184 -9.27 3.77 -1.66
CA GLY A 184 -8.54 2.66 -1.04
C GLY A 184 -8.40 1.46 -1.99
N ILE A 185 -9.48 1.04 -2.64
CA ILE A 185 -9.44 -0.03 -3.65
C ILE A 185 -8.52 0.32 -4.82
N TYR A 186 -8.54 1.56 -5.30
CA TYR A 186 -7.68 2.01 -6.41
C TYR A 186 -6.20 2.04 -6.01
N LEU A 187 -5.87 2.35 -4.76
CA LEU A 187 -4.50 2.31 -4.26
C LEU A 187 -3.95 0.89 -4.38
N ASP A 188 -4.62 -0.09 -3.80
CA ASP A 188 -4.14 -1.46 -3.72
C ASP A 188 -4.20 -2.22 -5.03
N THR A 189 -5.11 -1.82 -5.90
CA THR A 189 -5.21 -2.38 -7.25
C THR A 189 -4.36 -1.65 -8.29
N ASP A 190 -3.57 -0.65 -7.87
CA ASP A 190 -2.84 0.22 -8.80
C ASP A 190 -3.74 0.69 -9.96
N LYS A 191 -4.87 1.31 -9.59
CA LYS A 191 -5.90 1.77 -10.53
C LYS A 191 -6.38 0.66 -11.50
N LYS A 192 -6.71 -0.51 -10.96
CA LYS A 192 -7.20 -1.68 -11.71
C LYS A 192 -6.13 -2.44 -12.53
N ASN A 193 -4.87 -2.33 -12.16
CA ASN A 193 -3.78 -3.03 -12.87
C ASN A 193 -3.36 -4.35 -12.22
N LYS A 194 -3.63 -4.56 -10.92
CA LYS A 194 -3.22 -5.75 -10.16
C LYS A 194 -4.26 -6.14 -9.09
N ASN A 195 -4.13 -7.35 -8.57
CA ASN A 195 -4.93 -7.87 -7.44
C ASN A 195 -6.45 -7.76 -7.63
N LEU A 196 -6.93 -8.00 -8.85
CA LEU A 196 -8.34 -7.86 -9.18
C LEU A 196 -9.07 -9.20 -9.09
N PHE A 197 -10.10 -9.21 -8.27
CA PHE A 197 -11.04 -10.33 -8.12
C PHE A 197 -12.42 -9.98 -8.72
N PRO A 198 -13.26 -10.97 -9.03
CA PRO A 198 -14.63 -10.69 -9.48
C PRO A 198 -15.43 -9.83 -8.50
N SER A 199 -15.26 -10.05 -7.19
CA SER A 199 -15.87 -9.25 -6.12
C SER A 199 -15.37 -7.81 -6.13
N THR A 200 -14.10 -7.58 -6.48
CA THR A 200 -13.51 -6.23 -6.60
C THR A 200 -14.18 -5.43 -7.71
N TYR A 201 -14.37 -6.04 -8.89
CA TYR A 201 -15.09 -5.38 -10.00
C TYR A 201 -16.54 -5.05 -9.62
N GLU A 202 -17.24 -5.97 -8.97
CA GLU A 202 -18.60 -5.76 -8.47
C GLU A 202 -18.63 -4.62 -7.45
N CYS A 203 -17.71 -4.61 -6.50
CA CYS A 203 -17.57 -3.56 -5.49
C CYS A 203 -17.31 -2.19 -6.12
N MET A 204 -16.34 -2.09 -7.02
CA MET A 204 -16.03 -0.83 -7.72
C MET A 204 -17.24 -0.32 -8.52
N HIS A 205 -17.93 -1.19 -9.25
CA HIS A 205 -19.12 -0.82 -10.00
C HIS A 205 -20.22 -0.27 -9.09
N GLU A 206 -20.53 -0.97 -8.01
CA GLU A 206 -21.57 -0.52 -7.06
C GLU A 206 -21.19 0.78 -6.33
N LEU A 207 -19.90 1.01 -6.08
CA LEU A 207 -19.41 2.26 -5.50
C LEU A 207 -19.55 3.41 -6.51
N SER A 208 -19.13 3.21 -7.76
CA SER A 208 -19.27 4.21 -8.83
C SER A 208 -20.73 4.60 -9.08
N GLU A 209 -21.68 3.66 -9.04
CA GLU A 209 -23.11 3.97 -9.19
C GLU A 209 -23.68 4.91 -8.10
N LYS A 210 -22.94 5.09 -6.99
CA LYS A 210 -23.35 5.97 -5.89
C LYS A 210 -22.70 7.36 -5.95
N LEU A 211 -21.80 7.57 -6.90
CA LEU A 211 -21.06 8.81 -7.11
C LEU A 211 -21.60 9.56 -8.32
N THR A 212 -21.51 10.87 -8.28
CA THR A 212 -21.68 11.72 -9.43
C THR A 212 -20.39 11.73 -10.27
N GLU A 213 -20.46 12.18 -11.53
CA GLU A 213 -19.28 12.33 -12.39
C GLU A 213 -18.21 13.26 -11.74
N GLU A 214 -18.64 14.31 -11.05
CA GLU A 214 -17.73 15.21 -10.33
C GLU A 214 -17.01 14.48 -9.18
N GLU A 215 -17.73 13.66 -8.42
CA GLU A 215 -17.17 12.87 -7.33
C GLU A 215 -16.25 11.74 -7.84
N GLU A 216 -16.52 11.15 -8.99
CA GLU A 216 -15.58 10.21 -9.63
C GLU A 216 -14.29 10.91 -10.08
N ASN A 217 -14.38 12.12 -10.62
CA ASN A 217 -13.21 12.95 -10.94
C ASN A 217 -12.42 13.32 -9.68
N GLU A 218 -13.08 13.55 -8.53
CA GLU A 218 -12.38 13.72 -7.26
C GLU A 218 -11.61 12.47 -6.85
N VAL A 219 -12.15 11.26 -7.04
CA VAL A 219 -11.43 9.99 -6.78
C VAL A 219 -10.13 9.94 -7.58
N GLU A 220 -10.16 10.28 -8.87
CA GLU A 220 -8.96 10.32 -9.70
C GLU A 220 -7.95 11.37 -9.18
N SER A 221 -8.43 12.49 -8.63
CA SER A 221 -7.57 13.55 -8.09
C SER A 221 -6.70 13.10 -6.92
N TYR A 222 -7.11 12.11 -6.14
CA TYR A 222 -6.29 11.54 -5.05
C TYR A 222 -4.99 10.92 -5.57
N PHE A 223 -4.95 10.51 -6.82
CA PHE A 223 -3.77 9.91 -7.46
C PHE A 223 -3.07 10.85 -8.43
N SER A 224 -3.59 12.07 -8.63
CA SER A 224 -2.87 13.08 -9.40
C SER A 224 -1.66 13.54 -8.60
N HIS A 225 -0.58 13.81 -9.29
CA HIS A 225 0.66 14.22 -8.67
C HIS A 225 0.74 15.73 -8.67
N GLU A 226 1.49 16.29 -7.71
CA GLU A 226 1.83 17.70 -7.77
C GLU A 226 2.67 17.98 -9.03
N TRP A 227 2.38 19.09 -9.70
CA TRP A 227 3.07 19.47 -10.94
C TRP A 227 4.60 19.44 -10.80
N GLU A 228 5.12 19.85 -9.66
CA GLU A 228 6.56 19.86 -9.38
C GLU A 228 7.16 18.44 -9.33
N GLU A 229 6.45 17.50 -8.71
CA GLU A 229 6.86 16.10 -8.67
C GLU A 229 6.87 15.48 -10.08
N ASP A 230 5.83 15.72 -10.86
CA ASP A 230 5.75 15.22 -12.23
C ASP A 230 6.83 15.83 -13.13
N MET A 231 7.12 17.11 -12.99
CA MET A 231 8.21 17.78 -13.71
C MET A 231 9.57 17.20 -13.32
N LYS A 232 9.80 16.92 -12.04
CA LYS A 232 11.01 16.29 -11.53
C LYS A 232 11.19 14.87 -12.12
N LEU A 233 10.14 14.06 -12.10
CA LEU A 233 10.19 12.72 -12.71
C LEU A 233 10.34 12.76 -14.23
N ASN A 234 9.72 13.71 -14.91
CA ASN A 234 9.90 13.91 -16.35
C ASN A 234 11.34 14.30 -16.69
N ARG A 235 11.99 15.17 -15.89
CA ARG A 235 13.41 15.48 -16.05
C ARG A 235 14.29 14.25 -15.88
N LEU A 236 14.00 13.40 -14.89
CA LEU A 236 14.72 12.13 -14.69
C LEU A 236 14.43 11.14 -15.84
N LYS A 237 13.19 11.05 -16.30
CA LYS A 237 12.78 10.22 -17.44
C LYS A 237 13.49 10.62 -18.73
N SER A 238 13.68 11.92 -18.98
CA SER A 238 14.38 12.43 -20.17
C SER A 238 15.84 12.00 -20.25
N LYS A 239 16.45 11.60 -19.12
CA LYS A 239 17.83 11.07 -19.04
C LYS A 239 17.90 9.56 -19.27
N THR A 240 16.80 8.90 -19.61
CA THR A 240 16.77 7.45 -19.79
C THR A 240 17.58 7.03 -21.02
N ILE A 241 18.53 6.13 -20.80
CA ILE A 241 19.29 5.48 -21.85
C ILE A 241 18.60 4.16 -22.22
N TRP A 242 18.12 4.07 -23.44
CA TRP A 242 17.44 2.90 -23.96
C TRP A 242 18.46 1.94 -24.58
N LYS A 243 18.65 0.77 -23.96
CA LYS A 243 19.58 -0.24 -24.45
C LYS A 243 18.83 -1.32 -25.21
N THR A 244 18.87 -1.26 -26.53
CA THR A 244 18.26 -2.26 -27.46
C THR A 244 16.76 -2.51 -27.23
N LEU A 245 16.00 -1.53 -26.75
CA LEU A 245 14.59 -1.66 -26.35
C LEU A 245 14.33 -2.73 -25.27
N ARG A 246 15.37 -3.31 -24.70
CA ARG A 246 15.25 -4.34 -23.65
C ARG A 246 15.34 -3.74 -22.25
N TYR A 247 16.21 -2.73 -22.09
CA TYR A 247 16.48 -2.08 -20.81
C TYR A 247 16.32 -0.58 -20.92
N GLY A 248 15.65 0.01 -19.94
CA GLY A 248 15.62 1.44 -19.70
C GLY A 248 16.41 1.76 -18.43
N ILE A 249 17.50 2.53 -18.56
CA ILE A 249 18.36 2.91 -17.43
C ILE A 249 18.32 4.43 -17.32
N SER A 250 17.82 4.96 -16.19
CA SER A 250 17.78 6.39 -15.91
C SER A 250 18.65 6.70 -14.69
N ILE A 251 19.50 7.74 -14.80
CA ILE A 251 20.39 8.16 -13.70
C ILE A 251 20.28 9.66 -13.50
N GLY A 252 19.79 10.10 -12.34
CA GLY A 252 19.63 11.50 -11.95
C GLY A 252 20.51 11.87 -10.75
N ASN A 253 21.27 12.96 -10.88
CA ASN A 253 22.10 13.53 -9.82
C ASN A 253 22.16 15.07 -9.84
N ASP A 254 21.27 15.69 -10.59
CA ASP A 254 21.15 17.15 -10.62
C ASP A 254 20.24 17.68 -9.52
N GLU A 255 19.32 16.84 -9.08
CA GLU A 255 18.35 17.06 -8.02
C GLU A 255 18.41 15.91 -7.01
N THR A 256 17.75 16.06 -5.87
CA THR A 256 17.59 14.98 -4.88
C THR A 256 16.32 14.21 -5.15
N TYR A 257 16.40 12.87 -5.02
CA TYR A 257 15.30 11.95 -5.26
C TYR A 257 15.02 11.09 -4.03
N THR A 258 13.75 10.81 -3.80
CA THR A 258 13.29 9.89 -2.76
C THR A 258 13.25 8.44 -3.28
N LYS A 259 13.10 7.47 -2.38
CA LYS A 259 12.86 6.07 -2.75
C LYS A 259 11.59 5.91 -3.60
N VAL A 260 10.57 6.71 -3.29
CA VAL A 260 9.29 6.69 -4.01
C VAL A 260 9.46 7.21 -5.44
N ASP A 261 10.21 8.31 -5.63
CA ASP A 261 10.48 8.87 -6.97
C ASP A 261 11.11 7.84 -7.90
N VAL A 262 12.17 7.17 -7.44
CA VAL A 262 12.88 6.18 -8.28
C VAL A 262 12.06 4.90 -8.52
N ALA A 263 11.28 4.48 -7.54
CA ALA A 263 10.40 3.33 -7.69
C ALA A 263 9.30 3.60 -8.72
N ARG A 264 8.65 4.74 -8.60
CA ARG A 264 7.57 5.19 -9.49
C ARG A 264 8.04 5.33 -10.95
N LEU A 265 9.20 5.96 -11.16
CA LEU A 265 9.75 6.05 -12.51
C LEU A 265 10.16 4.67 -13.06
N ALA A 266 10.65 3.76 -12.22
CA ALA A 266 10.97 2.40 -12.65
C ALA A 266 9.71 1.65 -13.13
N ASP A 267 8.58 1.79 -12.44
CA ASP A 267 7.28 1.24 -12.85
C ASP A 267 6.81 1.87 -14.18
N ASP A 268 6.95 3.19 -14.34
CA ASP A 268 6.56 3.87 -15.58
C ASP A 268 7.44 3.46 -16.77
N LEU A 269 8.75 3.39 -16.60
CA LEU A 269 9.66 2.98 -17.67
C LEU A 269 9.46 1.53 -18.11
N LEU A 270 9.01 0.65 -17.20
CA LEU A 270 8.74 -0.75 -17.53
C LEU A 270 7.68 -0.91 -18.63
N LYS A 271 6.78 0.06 -18.79
CA LYS A 271 5.76 0.08 -19.85
C LYS A 271 6.35 0.19 -21.25
N TYR A 272 7.58 0.69 -21.37
CA TYR A 272 8.25 0.95 -22.67
C TYR A 272 9.38 -0.04 -22.99
N VAL A 273 9.73 -0.95 -22.08
CA VAL A 273 10.82 -1.90 -22.27
C VAL A 273 10.36 -3.34 -22.17
N CYS A 274 11.11 -4.24 -22.82
CA CYS A 274 10.73 -5.65 -22.88
C CYS A 274 11.18 -6.46 -21.67
N GLU A 275 12.29 -6.09 -21.02
CA GLU A 275 12.91 -6.89 -19.97
C GLU A 275 12.95 -6.22 -18.60
N ALA A 276 13.63 -5.06 -18.49
CA ALA A 276 13.74 -4.38 -17.20
C ALA A 276 13.96 -2.88 -17.32
N SER A 277 13.48 -2.16 -16.32
CA SER A 277 13.78 -0.75 -16.06
C SER A 277 14.62 -0.63 -14.80
N ILE A 278 15.60 0.29 -14.80
CA ILE A 278 16.48 0.57 -13.66
C ILE A 278 16.59 2.08 -13.52
N VAL A 279 16.21 2.58 -12.35
CA VAL A 279 16.22 4.02 -12.08
C VAL A 279 17.11 4.29 -10.87
N CYS A 280 18.03 5.23 -11.03
CA CYS A 280 18.95 5.67 -10.01
C CYS A 280 18.71 7.17 -9.76
N GLY A 281 18.44 7.55 -8.52
CA GLY A 281 18.27 8.94 -8.11
C GLY A 281 19.16 9.27 -6.93
N LYS A 282 19.96 10.35 -7.04
CA LYS A 282 20.83 10.79 -5.95
C LYS A 282 19.97 11.33 -4.80
N ASN A 283 20.22 10.88 -3.58
CA ASN A 283 19.50 11.32 -2.40
C ASN A 283 20.22 12.48 -1.67
N GLU A 284 19.59 13.02 -0.64
CA GLU A 284 20.16 14.12 0.16
C GLU A 284 21.47 13.74 0.87
N LYS A 285 21.72 12.46 1.12
CA LYS A 285 22.94 11.94 1.76
C LYS A 285 24.10 11.78 0.78
N GLY A 286 23.86 12.04 -0.53
CA GLY A 286 24.87 11.89 -1.58
C GLY A 286 25.01 10.48 -2.16
N SER A 287 24.28 9.49 -1.63
CA SER A 287 24.16 8.15 -2.23
C SER A 287 23.04 8.11 -3.27
N TYR A 288 22.92 7.00 -3.99
CA TYR A 288 21.86 6.77 -4.97
C TYR A 288 20.85 5.77 -4.44
N TYR A 289 19.56 6.14 -4.39
CA TYR A 289 18.50 5.15 -4.37
C TYR A 289 18.37 4.55 -5.75
N VAL A 290 18.36 3.22 -5.82
CA VAL A 290 18.21 2.48 -7.06
C VAL A 290 16.99 1.57 -6.95
N SER A 291 16.08 1.67 -7.91
CA SER A 291 14.93 0.80 -8.03
C SER A 291 14.91 0.13 -9.40
N ALA A 292 14.62 -1.16 -9.43
CA ALA A 292 14.50 -1.92 -10.66
C ALA A 292 13.18 -2.68 -10.72
N ARG A 293 12.68 -2.81 -11.95
CA ARG A 293 11.50 -3.61 -12.29
C ARG A 293 11.80 -4.51 -13.46
N SER A 294 11.20 -5.70 -13.49
CA SER A 294 11.37 -6.67 -14.57
C SER A 294 10.05 -7.25 -15.03
N ASN A 295 9.86 -7.30 -16.35
CA ASN A 295 8.78 -8.04 -16.98
C ASN A 295 9.13 -9.53 -17.01
N ARG A 296 8.21 -10.39 -16.52
CA ARG A 296 8.27 -11.85 -16.65
C ARG A 296 9.47 -12.55 -15.98
N GLY A 297 10.21 -11.86 -15.09
CA GLY A 297 11.35 -12.47 -14.40
C GLY A 297 12.52 -12.90 -15.29
N ASN A 298 12.61 -12.41 -16.52
CA ASN A 298 13.70 -12.70 -17.45
C ASN A 298 15.06 -12.19 -16.96
N VAL A 299 15.04 -11.21 -16.07
CA VAL A 299 16.21 -10.66 -15.38
C VAL A 299 15.96 -10.77 -13.88
N ASP A 300 16.84 -11.49 -13.20
CA ASP A 300 16.80 -11.57 -11.74
C ASP A 300 17.29 -10.25 -11.14
N ILE A 301 16.36 -9.30 -11.00
CA ILE A 301 16.70 -7.98 -10.48
C ILE A 301 16.97 -7.99 -8.97
N ALA A 302 16.49 -8.99 -8.21
CA ALA A 302 16.84 -9.15 -6.82
C ALA A 302 18.34 -9.39 -6.65
N TYR A 303 18.90 -10.30 -7.47
CA TYR A 303 20.34 -10.51 -7.51
C TYR A 303 21.11 -9.26 -7.98
N LEU A 304 20.62 -8.59 -9.01
CA LEU A 304 21.26 -7.38 -9.54
C LEU A 304 21.32 -6.28 -8.47
N MET A 305 20.24 -6.06 -7.71
CA MET A 305 20.21 -5.07 -6.63
C MET A 305 21.08 -5.49 -5.44
N HIS A 306 21.15 -6.77 -5.11
CA HIS A 306 22.02 -7.29 -4.07
C HIS A 306 23.49 -7.01 -4.39
N GLU A 307 23.94 -7.36 -5.60
CA GLU A 307 25.33 -7.14 -6.05
C GLU A 307 25.66 -5.65 -6.19
N LEU A 308 24.74 -4.86 -6.76
CA LEU A 308 24.94 -3.43 -6.94
C LEU A 308 25.05 -2.69 -5.59
N GLY A 309 24.27 -3.09 -4.60
CA GLY A 309 24.26 -2.57 -3.25
C GLY A 309 25.29 -3.19 -2.30
N ASN A 310 26.23 -4.02 -2.81
CA ASN A 310 27.23 -4.72 -2.00
C ASN A 310 26.61 -5.50 -0.81
N GLY A 311 25.53 -6.23 -1.08
CA GLY A 311 24.78 -7.02 -0.10
C GLY A 311 23.65 -6.27 0.61
N ASN A 312 23.52 -4.95 0.43
CA ASN A 312 22.47 -4.13 1.05
C ASN A 312 21.26 -3.88 0.13
N GLY A 313 21.09 -4.69 -0.89
CA GLY A 313 19.96 -4.65 -1.80
C GLY A 313 19.08 -5.89 -1.68
N GLY A 314 17.81 -5.77 -2.05
CA GLY A 314 16.87 -6.88 -1.99
C GLY A 314 15.55 -6.61 -2.69
N GLY A 315 14.71 -7.63 -2.67
CA GLY A 315 13.41 -7.64 -3.31
C GLY A 315 13.09 -9.02 -3.88
N ASN A 316 12.26 -9.07 -4.90
CA ASN A 316 11.93 -10.30 -5.64
C ASN A 316 12.37 -10.19 -7.11
N MET A 317 12.09 -11.22 -7.91
CA MET A 317 12.52 -11.27 -9.32
C MET A 317 11.91 -10.18 -10.21
N SER A 318 10.79 -9.57 -9.80
CA SER A 318 10.10 -8.55 -10.58
C SER A 318 10.22 -7.14 -10.01
N SER A 319 10.56 -6.99 -8.72
CA SER A 319 10.71 -5.70 -8.05
C SER A 319 11.81 -5.78 -6.99
N ALA A 320 12.85 -4.96 -7.12
CA ALA A 320 13.95 -4.91 -6.17
C ALA A 320 14.57 -3.51 -6.10
N ALA A 321 15.24 -3.23 -4.98
CA ALA A 321 15.88 -1.94 -4.76
C ALA A 321 17.17 -2.08 -3.94
N CYS A 322 18.04 -1.08 -4.05
CA CYS A 322 19.23 -0.94 -3.21
C CYS A 322 19.61 0.53 -3.00
N GLU A 323 20.60 0.77 -2.16
CA GLU A 323 21.26 2.06 -2.03
C GLU A 323 22.74 1.89 -2.37
N VAL A 324 23.27 2.81 -3.19
CA VAL A 324 24.63 2.73 -3.71
C VAL A 324 25.37 4.04 -3.47
N PHE A 325 26.55 3.96 -2.91
CA PHE A 325 27.50 5.06 -2.87
C PHE A 325 28.44 4.97 -4.07
N VAL A 326 28.70 6.10 -4.71
CA VAL A 326 29.65 6.22 -5.82
C VAL A 326 30.65 7.29 -5.46
N ASP A 327 31.91 6.93 -5.39
CA ASP A 327 33.02 7.85 -5.18
C ASP A 327 33.57 8.26 -6.53
N ALA A 328 33.50 9.57 -6.84
CA ALA A 328 33.93 10.13 -8.11
C ALA A 328 34.20 11.63 -7.98
N ASP A 329 35.04 12.17 -8.84
CA ASP A 329 35.46 13.58 -8.82
C ASP A 329 34.37 14.57 -9.24
N ASN A 330 33.37 14.07 -10.02
CA ASN A 330 32.30 14.92 -10.53
C ASN A 330 31.03 14.11 -10.89
N LYS A 331 29.94 14.85 -11.10
CA LYS A 331 28.59 14.29 -11.38
C LYS A 331 28.54 13.41 -12.64
N GLU A 332 29.28 13.74 -13.67
CA GLU A 332 29.28 12.95 -14.91
C GLU A 332 30.04 11.64 -14.75
N GLU A 333 31.11 11.66 -13.98
CA GLU A 333 31.84 10.46 -13.63
C GLU A 333 31.05 9.53 -12.72
N GLU A 334 30.30 10.05 -11.73
CA GLU A 334 29.35 9.28 -10.93
C GLU A 334 28.37 8.50 -11.82
N LYS A 335 27.73 9.21 -12.78
CA LYS A 335 26.79 8.59 -13.72
C LYS A 335 27.43 7.47 -14.54
N ARG A 336 28.65 7.75 -15.07
CA ARG A 336 29.39 6.77 -15.86
C ARG A 336 29.71 5.51 -15.06
N ILE A 337 30.26 5.67 -13.85
CA ILE A 337 30.63 4.55 -12.98
C ILE A 337 29.39 3.71 -12.65
N LEU A 338 28.27 4.37 -12.28
CA LEU A 338 27.04 3.68 -11.92
C LEU A 338 26.45 2.94 -13.13
N TYR A 339 26.43 3.59 -14.29
CA TYR A 339 25.98 2.98 -15.55
C TYR A 339 26.80 1.77 -15.93
N ASP A 340 28.14 1.86 -15.87
CA ASP A 340 29.04 0.77 -16.21
C ASP A 340 28.89 -0.42 -15.24
N LYS A 341 28.72 -0.15 -13.95
CA LYS A 341 28.43 -1.19 -12.94
C LYS A 341 27.13 -1.93 -13.27
N ILE A 342 26.05 -1.20 -13.57
CA ILE A 342 24.76 -1.79 -13.94
C ILE A 342 24.90 -2.66 -15.19
N LEU A 343 25.51 -2.15 -16.26
CA LEU A 343 25.71 -2.90 -17.49
C LEU A 343 26.53 -4.15 -17.28
N LYS A 344 27.62 -4.05 -16.53
CA LYS A 344 28.48 -5.20 -16.21
C LYS A 344 27.69 -6.31 -15.54
N LEU A 345 26.85 -5.98 -14.56
CA LEU A 345 26.03 -6.97 -13.86
C LEU A 345 24.94 -7.59 -14.77
N ILE A 346 24.30 -6.80 -15.62
CA ILE A 346 23.35 -7.30 -16.61
C ILE A 346 24.01 -8.30 -17.58
N TYR A 347 25.19 -7.97 -18.10
CA TYR A 347 25.88 -8.82 -19.08
C TYR A 347 26.52 -10.07 -18.46
N LEU A 348 27.13 -9.98 -17.29
CA LEU A 348 27.74 -11.12 -16.59
C LEU A 348 26.71 -12.23 -16.33
N LYS A 349 25.49 -11.90 -15.94
CA LYS A 349 24.47 -12.90 -15.68
C LYS A 349 23.91 -13.54 -16.95
N LYS A 350 23.82 -12.79 -18.03
CA LYS A 350 23.42 -13.34 -19.34
C LYS A 350 24.37 -14.41 -19.82
N TRP A 351 25.67 -14.21 -19.62
CA TRP A 351 26.70 -15.22 -19.91
C TRP A 351 26.57 -16.47 -19.05
N SER A 352 26.34 -16.32 -17.75
CA SER A 352 26.19 -17.47 -16.85
C SER A 352 24.92 -18.29 -17.15
N TRP A 353 23.84 -17.65 -17.59
CA TRP A 353 22.62 -18.32 -17.98
C TRP A 353 22.78 -19.07 -19.32
N CYS A 354 23.43 -18.46 -20.32
CA CYS A 354 23.74 -19.10 -21.59
C CYS A 354 24.64 -20.33 -21.39
N LEU A 355 25.66 -20.24 -20.54
CA LEU A 355 26.55 -21.36 -20.21
C LEU A 355 25.81 -22.49 -19.48
N LYS A 356 24.88 -22.19 -18.55
CA LYS A 356 24.08 -23.20 -17.85
C LYS A 356 23.09 -23.91 -18.77
N ASN A 357 22.54 -23.22 -19.78
CA ASN A 357 21.53 -23.77 -20.67
C ASN A 357 22.10 -24.26 -22.04
N LYS A 358 23.43 -24.28 -22.22
CA LYS A 358 24.09 -24.74 -23.46
C LYS A 358 23.53 -24.09 -24.73
N ILE A 359 23.14 -22.85 -24.69
CA ILE A 359 22.70 -22.05 -25.83
C ILE A 359 23.90 -21.25 -26.29
N TYR A 360 24.52 -21.70 -27.39
CA TYR A 360 25.65 -21.04 -28.08
C TYR A 360 25.12 -20.07 -29.13
#